data_b41f2e2886e49ff3bbcb2ed312ee1d1e
#
_entry.id   b41f2e2886e49ff3bbcb2ed312ee1d1e
#
_cell.length_a   1.000
_cell.length_b   1.000
_cell.length_c   1.000
_cell.angle_alpha   90.00
_cell.angle_beta   90.00
_cell.angle_gamma   90.00
#
_symmetry.space_group_name_H-M   'P 1'
#
loop_
_entity.id
_entity.type
_entity.pdbx_description
1 polymer ?
#
loop_
_entity_poly.entity_id
_entity_poly.type
_entity_poly.pdbx_seq_one_letter_code
_entity_poly.pdbx_strand_id
1 'polypeptide(L)'
;TGNKELTGIEALIRFYDENNKVIPNDKVIPFIEGENVFSLVVISSMDIIKEYFDARKEKGLEDVTLFFNVSAHTILHKDFLAIFKDFIQRLDIKPGDFGIEVTETAELNNLSTASLRLSSIKNLGVSIALDDFGAGYSALRYLKDLPVDVLKLDKSFTFELEETHNQSLVQIAKLMADSLSMEFICEGLEEEWQVKRAISLGCEMGQGYYLHKPCSLEDLNNE
;
A
#
# COMPACT_ATOMS: atom_id res chain seq x y z
N THR A 1 21.71 -14.59 -0.99
CA THR A 1 21.58 -13.93 0.33
C THR A 1 21.68 -12.42 0.08
N GLY A 2 20.58 -11.80 -0.42
CA GLY A 2 20.46 -10.36 -0.48
C GLY A 2 20.34 -9.81 0.95
N ASN A 3 20.92 -8.65 1.23
CA ASN A 3 20.64 -7.92 2.45
C ASN A 3 19.13 -7.64 2.46
N LYS A 4 18.45 -8.06 3.53
CA LYS A 4 17.06 -7.66 3.77
C LYS A 4 17.12 -6.24 4.34
N GLU A 5 16.76 -5.28 3.54
CA GLU A 5 16.64 -3.88 3.95
C GLU A 5 15.16 -3.52 3.99
N LEU A 6 14.73 -2.91 5.08
CA LEU A 6 13.35 -2.44 5.23
C LEU A 6 13.21 -1.13 4.46
N THR A 7 12.37 -1.13 3.43
CA THR A 7 12.13 0.05 2.57
C THR A 7 10.74 0.65 2.75
N GLY A 8 9.79 -0.15 3.23
CA GLY A 8 8.41 0.28 3.45
C GLY A 8 7.69 -0.52 4.51
N ILE A 9 6.68 0.08 5.09
CA ILE A 9 5.77 -0.53 6.07
C ILE A 9 4.34 -0.21 5.66
N GLU A 10 3.47 -1.22 5.68
CA GLU A 10 2.04 -1.05 5.46
C GLU A 10 1.30 -0.93 6.79
N ALA A 11 0.57 0.16 6.98
CA ALA A 11 -0.29 0.38 8.14
C ALA A 11 -1.63 -0.32 7.96
N LEU A 12 -1.84 -1.40 8.69
CA LEU A 12 -3.03 -2.23 8.61
C LEU A 12 -4.03 -1.87 9.70
N ILE A 13 -5.12 -1.20 9.34
CA ILE A 13 -6.19 -0.85 10.30
C ILE A 13 -6.83 -2.11 10.88
N ARG A 14 -7.14 -2.07 12.18
CA ARG A 14 -7.87 -3.12 12.89
C ARG A 14 -9.02 -2.50 13.68
N PHE A 15 -10.18 -3.11 13.58
CA PHE A 15 -11.36 -2.74 14.35
C PHE A 15 -11.60 -3.77 15.45
N TYR A 16 -12.03 -3.31 16.61
CA TYR A 16 -12.28 -4.15 17.76
C TYR A 16 -13.70 -3.91 18.27
N ASP A 17 -14.37 -4.98 18.72
CA ASP A 17 -15.63 -4.88 19.44
C ASP A 17 -15.42 -4.49 20.92
N GLU A 18 -16.52 -4.33 21.65
CA GLU A 18 -16.51 -3.99 23.09
C GLU A 18 -15.78 -5.01 23.98
N ASN A 19 -15.53 -6.23 23.46
CA ASN A 19 -14.81 -7.31 24.14
C ASN A 19 -13.36 -7.44 23.67
N ASN A 20 -12.82 -6.45 22.94
CA ASN A 20 -11.48 -6.46 22.33
C ASN A 20 -11.27 -7.58 21.30
N LYS A 21 -12.33 -8.08 20.68
CA LYS A 21 -12.23 -9.05 19.58
C LYS A 21 -12.15 -8.31 18.24
N VAL A 22 -11.23 -8.74 17.39
CA VAL A 22 -11.06 -8.16 16.04
C VAL A 22 -12.32 -8.37 15.21
N ILE A 23 -12.84 -7.27 14.65
CA ILE A 23 -13.90 -7.28 13.66
C ILE A 23 -13.25 -7.26 12.27
N PRO A 24 -13.61 -8.18 11.37
CA PRO A 24 -13.09 -8.20 10.01
C PRO A 24 -13.33 -6.89 9.25
N ASN A 25 -12.31 -6.41 8.53
CA ASN A 25 -12.37 -5.14 7.80
C ASN A 25 -13.47 -5.11 6.74
N ASP A 26 -13.72 -6.22 6.06
CA ASP A 26 -14.79 -6.40 5.06
C ASP A 26 -16.19 -6.11 5.58
N LYS A 27 -16.40 -6.21 6.89
CA LYS A 27 -17.68 -5.88 7.55
C LYS A 27 -17.79 -4.42 7.96
N VAL A 28 -16.67 -3.75 8.19
CA VAL A 28 -16.66 -2.38 8.76
C VAL A 28 -16.42 -1.35 7.66
N ILE A 29 -15.48 -1.59 6.75
CA ILE A 29 -15.07 -0.62 5.73
C ILE A 29 -16.28 -0.16 4.87
N PRO A 30 -17.14 -1.04 4.31
CA PRO A 30 -18.27 -0.60 3.49
C PRO A 30 -19.25 0.29 4.25
N PHE A 31 -19.42 0.05 5.55
CA PHE A 31 -20.28 0.88 6.40
C PHE A 31 -19.67 2.26 6.64
N ILE A 32 -18.37 2.33 6.95
CA ILE A 32 -17.64 3.58 7.16
C ILE A 32 -17.67 4.45 5.89
N GLU A 33 -17.47 3.85 4.74
CA GLU A 33 -17.50 4.54 3.45
C GLU A 33 -18.88 5.11 3.13
N GLY A 34 -19.95 4.34 3.40
CA GLY A 34 -21.34 4.77 3.17
C GLY A 34 -21.78 5.95 4.04
N GLU A 35 -21.26 6.06 5.26
CA GLU A 35 -21.67 7.07 6.25
C GLU A 35 -20.75 8.31 6.29
N ASN A 36 -19.82 8.48 5.36
CA ASN A 36 -18.82 9.57 5.39
C ASN A 36 -17.97 9.61 6.68
N VAL A 37 -17.82 8.50 7.36
CA VAL A 37 -17.06 8.40 8.61
C VAL A 37 -15.55 8.32 8.35
N PHE A 38 -15.13 8.24 7.08
CA PHE A 38 -13.72 8.16 6.70
C PHE A 38 -12.87 9.28 7.32
N SER A 39 -13.38 10.51 7.34
CA SER A 39 -12.67 11.63 7.98
C SER A 39 -12.37 11.37 9.46
N LEU A 40 -13.27 10.69 10.18
CA LEU A 40 -13.05 10.32 11.58
C LEU A 40 -11.96 9.25 11.73
N VAL A 41 -11.91 8.28 10.81
CA VAL A 41 -10.85 7.26 10.80
C VAL A 41 -9.49 7.91 10.55
N VAL A 42 -9.39 8.80 9.56
CA VAL A 42 -8.15 9.56 9.31
C VAL A 42 -7.74 10.38 10.53
N ILE A 43 -8.65 11.14 11.11
CA ILE A 43 -8.37 11.98 12.28
C ILE A 43 -7.93 11.12 13.47
N SER A 44 -8.62 10.01 13.76
CA SER A 44 -8.25 9.11 14.86
C SER A 44 -6.91 8.40 14.65
N SER A 45 -6.48 8.24 13.40
CA SER A 45 -5.18 7.64 13.07
C SER A 45 -4.03 8.65 13.13
N MET A 46 -4.30 9.95 13.15
CA MET A 46 -3.25 10.99 13.07
C MET A 46 -2.26 10.92 14.21
N ASP A 47 -2.72 10.72 15.43
CA ASP A 47 -1.85 10.67 16.61
C ASP A 47 -0.95 9.44 16.56
N ILE A 48 -1.49 8.29 16.14
CA ILE A 48 -0.75 7.02 15.98
C ILE A 48 0.31 7.15 14.88
N ILE A 49 -0.07 7.74 13.75
CA ILE A 49 0.86 7.95 12.63
C ILE A 49 1.98 8.92 13.03
N LYS A 50 1.64 9.98 13.75
CA LYS A 50 2.64 10.93 14.26
C LYS A 50 3.59 10.26 15.24
N GLU A 51 3.08 9.49 16.20
CA GLU A 51 3.90 8.70 17.13
C GLU A 51 4.87 7.76 16.38
N TYR A 52 4.41 7.10 15.32
CA TYR A 52 5.25 6.29 14.46
C TYR A 52 6.39 7.12 13.83
N PHE A 53 6.09 8.29 13.25
CA PHE A 53 7.12 9.13 12.64
C PHE A 53 8.13 9.69 13.64
N ASP A 54 7.70 10.01 14.84
CA ASP A 54 8.58 10.46 15.91
C ASP A 54 9.51 9.31 16.38
N ALA A 55 8.97 8.12 16.59
CA ALA A 55 9.73 6.93 17.01
C ALA A 55 10.74 6.44 15.95
N ARG A 56 10.37 6.44 14.66
CA ARG A 56 11.28 6.02 13.57
C ARG A 56 12.50 6.94 13.45
N LYS A 57 12.32 8.23 13.73
CA LYS A 57 13.39 9.23 13.72
C LYS A 57 14.45 8.92 14.76
N GLU A 58 14.03 8.48 15.96
CA GLU A 58 14.92 8.05 17.04
C GLU A 58 15.69 6.78 16.70
N LYS A 59 15.13 5.91 15.83
CA LYS A 59 15.72 4.62 15.43
C LYS A 59 16.53 4.67 14.14
N GLY A 60 16.61 5.81 13.47
CA GLY A 60 17.32 5.94 12.18
C GLY A 60 16.62 5.23 11.01
N LEU A 61 15.31 5.02 11.09
CA LEU A 61 14.46 4.43 10.03
C LEU A 61 13.87 5.53 9.14
N GLU A 62 14.59 6.62 8.91
CA GLU A 62 14.08 7.80 8.20
C GLU A 62 13.77 7.54 6.72
N ASP A 63 14.38 6.53 6.12
CA ASP A 63 14.21 6.20 4.69
C ASP A 63 13.14 5.12 4.43
N VAL A 64 12.31 4.78 5.44
CA VAL A 64 11.25 3.79 5.34
C VAL A 64 9.91 4.47 5.07
N THR A 65 9.26 4.19 3.95
CA THR A 65 7.94 4.75 3.61
C THR A 65 6.82 4.06 4.39
N LEU A 66 5.92 4.83 5.00
CA LEU A 66 4.69 4.30 5.62
C LEU A 66 3.54 4.37 4.62
N PHE A 67 3.02 3.23 4.20
CA PHE A 67 1.87 3.12 3.32
C PHE A 67 0.56 2.93 4.09
N PHE A 68 -0.51 3.53 3.57
CA PHE A 68 -1.85 3.48 4.16
C PHE A 68 -2.90 3.15 3.10
N ASN A 69 -3.75 2.17 3.37
CA ASN A 69 -4.80 1.75 2.45
C ASN A 69 -5.90 2.80 2.33
N VAL A 70 -6.22 3.22 1.10
CA VAL A 70 -7.27 4.19 0.79
C VAL A 70 -8.13 3.68 -0.36
N SER A 71 -9.44 3.53 -0.14
CA SER A 71 -10.32 3.08 -1.21
C SER A 71 -10.55 4.16 -2.27
N ALA A 72 -10.89 3.73 -3.49
CA ALA A 72 -11.27 4.68 -4.54
C ALA A 72 -12.51 5.49 -4.20
N HIS A 73 -13.47 4.91 -3.49
CA HIS A 73 -14.64 5.64 -2.99
C HIS A 73 -14.20 6.83 -2.14
N THR A 74 -13.25 6.60 -1.24
CA THR A 74 -12.66 7.64 -0.39
C THR A 74 -11.94 8.71 -1.20
N ILE A 75 -11.09 8.32 -2.16
CA ILE A 75 -10.37 9.26 -3.03
C ILE A 75 -11.35 10.14 -3.83
N LEU A 76 -12.44 9.57 -4.29
CA LEU A 76 -13.46 10.29 -5.07
C LEU A 76 -14.41 11.14 -4.20
N HIS A 77 -14.39 10.99 -2.88
CA HIS A 77 -15.23 11.82 -2.01
C HIS A 77 -14.82 13.31 -2.11
N LYS A 78 -15.83 14.19 -2.17
CA LYS A 78 -15.62 15.63 -2.45
C LYS A 78 -14.68 16.32 -1.45
N ASP A 79 -14.75 15.95 -0.18
CA ASP A 79 -14.02 16.60 0.91
C ASP A 79 -12.66 15.94 1.19
N PHE A 80 -12.40 14.76 0.61
CA PHE A 80 -11.21 13.96 0.90
C PHE A 80 -9.91 14.74 0.71
N LEU A 81 -9.74 15.38 -0.44
CA LEU A 81 -8.49 16.04 -0.77
C LEU A 81 -8.16 17.20 0.20
N ALA A 82 -9.17 17.92 0.66
CA ALA A 82 -8.97 19.02 1.62
C ALA A 82 -8.56 18.49 2.99
N ILE A 83 -9.23 17.44 3.47
CA ILE A 83 -8.93 16.76 4.74
C ILE A 83 -7.54 16.12 4.69
N PHE A 84 -7.23 15.43 3.61
CA PHE A 84 -5.95 14.74 3.42
C PHE A 84 -4.78 15.73 3.34
N LYS A 85 -4.96 16.86 2.66
CA LYS A 85 -3.95 17.93 2.60
C LYS A 85 -3.65 18.50 3.99
N ASP A 86 -4.69 18.81 4.78
CA ASP A 86 -4.53 19.28 6.16
C ASP A 86 -3.81 18.24 7.02
N PHE A 87 -4.16 16.96 6.84
CA PHE A 87 -3.50 15.83 7.50
C PHE A 87 -1.99 15.78 7.19
N ILE A 88 -1.61 15.75 5.92
CA ILE A 88 -0.19 15.69 5.51
C ILE A 88 0.58 16.91 6.00
N GLN A 89 -0.02 18.10 5.96
CA GLN A 89 0.64 19.32 6.46
C GLN A 89 0.91 19.29 7.98
N ARG A 90 0.05 18.61 8.75
CA ARG A 90 0.23 18.47 10.22
C ARG A 90 1.27 17.43 10.59
N LEU A 91 1.55 16.45 9.73
CA LEU A 91 2.56 15.44 9.99
C LEU A 91 4.00 15.96 9.85
N ASP A 92 4.21 17.09 9.14
CA ASP A 92 5.54 17.69 8.90
C ASP A 92 6.56 16.65 8.40
N ILE A 93 6.14 15.83 7.43
CA ILE A 93 6.92 14.74 6.85
C ILE A 93 7.62 15.17 5.56
N LYS A 94 8.70 14.46 5.21
CA LYS A 94 9.41 14.68 3.94
C LYS A 94 8.66 14.00 2.80
N PRO A 95 8.81 14.47 1.55
CA PRO A 95 8.33 13.75 0.37
C PRO A 95 8.89 12.32 0.34
N GLY A 96 8.02 11.34 0.10
CA GLY A 96 8.35 9.92 0.09
C GLY A 96 8.24 9.21 1.44
N ASP A 97 8.15 9.94 2.56
CA ASP A 97 7.95 9.33 3.89
C ASP A 97 6.59 8.63 4.02
N PHE A 98 5.57 9.13 3.31
CA PHE A 98 4.21 8.64 3.39
C PHE A 98 3.71 8.23 2.01
N GLY A 99 2.98 7.10 1.96
CA GLY A 99 2.35 6.59 0.76
C GLY A 99 0.90 6.21 1.00
N ILE A 100 0.14 6.15 -0.08
CA ILE A 100 -1.20 5.54 -0.08
C ILE A 100 -1.21 4.34 -1.01
N GLU A 101 -1.94 3.30 -0.61
CA GLU A 101 -2.23 2.13 -1.43
C GLU A 101 -3.67 2.20 -1.93
N VAL A 102 -3.86 2.01 -3.23
CA VAL A 102 -5.17 2.00 -3.88
C VAL A 102 -5.34 0.69 -4.62
N THR A 103 -6.46 -0.01 -4.41
CA THR A 103 -6.70 -1.30 -5.04
C THR A 103 -7.10 -1.17 -6.50
N GLU A 104 -6.73 -2.16 -7.32
CA GLU A 104 -7.12 -2.27 -8.74
C GLU A 104 -8.64 -2.31 -8.94
N THR A 105 -9.36 -3.00 -8.04
CA THR A 105 -10.82 -3.22 -8.11
C THR A 105 -11.66 -1.98 -7.84
N ALA A 106 -11.01 -0.88 -7.48
CA ALA A 106 -11.71 0.39 -7.39
C ALA A 106 -12.41 0.65 -8.73
N GLU A 107 -13.74 0.61 -8.73
CA GLU A 107 -14.59 1.03 -9.86
C GLU A 107 -14.23 2.45 -10.27
N LEU A 108 -13.14 2.58 -11.05
CA LEU A 108 -12.69 3.85 -11.62
C LEU A 108 -13.64 4.24 -12.76
N ASN A 109 -14.96 4.23 -12.47
CA ASN A 109 -15.99 4.71 -13.38
C ASN A 109 -15.74 6.16 -13.82
N ASN A 110 -14.81 6.85 -13.13
CA ASN A 110 -14.34 8.18 -13.49
C ASN A 110 -12.81 8.26 -13.38
N LEU A 111 -12.11 7.49 -14.24
CA LEU A 111 -10.65 7.41 -14.28
C LEU A 111 -9.97 8.79 -14.34
N SER A 112 -10.53 9.72 -15.13
CA SER A 112 -9.97 11.07 -15.26
C SER A 112 -10.00 11.84 -13.93
N THR A 113 -11.09 11.73 -13.18
CA THR A 113 -11.21 12.37 -11.86
C THR A 113 -10.27 11.70 -10.84
N ALA A 114 -10.19 10.37 -10.85
CA ALA A 114 -9.27 9.64 -9.98
C ALA A 114 -7.81 10.01 -10.25
N SER A 115 -7.39 10.02 -11.52
CA SER A 115 -6.03 10.42 -11.93
C SER A 115 -5.69 11.85 -11.52
N LEU A 116 -6.61 12.80 -11.68
CA LEU A 116 -6.41 14.19 -11.23
C LEU A 116 -6.26 14.29 -9.71
N ARG A 117 -7.06 13.54 -8.94
CA ARG A 117 -6.98 13.53 -7.47
C ARG A 117 -5.70 12.87 -6.98
N LEU A 118 -5.32 11.73 -7.56
CA LEU A 118 -4.06 11.06 -7.27
C LEU A 118 -2.87 11.96 -7.61
N SER A 119 -2.91 12.67 -8.75
CA SER A 119 -1.88 13.67 -9.09
C SER A 119 -1.81 14.79 -8.06
N SER A 120 -2.95 15.23 -7.53
CA SER A 120 -2.98 16.25 -6.48
C SER A 120 -2.37 15.73 -5.16
N ILE A 121 -2.59 14.46 -4.82
CA ILE A 121 -2.00 13.79 -3.67
C ILE A 121 -0.47 13.66 -3.86
N LYS A 122 -0.04 13.21 -5.03
CA LYS A 122 1.38 13.10 -5.37
C LYS A 122 2.13 14.43 -5.26
N ASN A 123 1.48 15.53 -5.64
CA ASN A 123 2.04 16.88 -5.51
C ASN A 123 2.21 17.32 -4.03
N LEU A 124 1.66 16.60 -3.07
CA LEU A 124 1.93 16.79 -1.64
C LEU A 124 3.18 16.03 -1.16
N GLY A 125 3.87 15.32 -2.06
CA GLY A 125 5.02 14.48 -1.72
C GLY A 125 4.66 13.07 -1.27
N VAL A 126 3.41 12.64 -1.47
CA VAL A 126 2.90 11.31 -1.10
C VAL A 126 3.14 10.33 -2.23
N SER A 127 3.72 9.16 -1.92
CA SER A 127 3.88 8.06 -2.86
C SER A 127 2.55 7.35 -3.11
N ILE A 128 2.35 6.84 -4.32
CA ILE A 128 1.11 6.13 -4.70
C ILE A 128 1.46 4.71 -5.12
N ALA A 129 0.94 3.73 -4.39
CA ALA A 129 1.03 2.32 -4.73
C ALA A 129 -0.30 1.82 -5.31
N LEU A 130 -0.23 1.06 -6.41
CA LEU A 130 -1.36 0.28 -6.91
C LEU A 130 -1.28 -1.12 -6.34
N ASP A 131 -2.28 -1.48 -5.55
CA ASP A 131 -2.36 -2.73 -4.81
C ASP A 131 -3.23 -3.78 -5.52
N ASP A 132 -3.03 -5.06 -5.16
CA ASP A 132 -3.73 -6.22 -5.73
C ASP A 132 -3.64 -6.31 -7.27
N PHE A 133 -2.52 -5.85 -7.87
CA PHE A 133 -2.39 -5.85 -9.33
C PHE A 133 -2.45 -7.26 -9.91
N GLY A 134 -3.37 -7.43 -10.86
CA GLY A 134 -3.63 -8.69 -11.57
C GLY A 134 -4.74 -9.54 -10.95
N ALA A 135 -5.29 -9.19 -9.78
CA ALA A 135 -6.50 -9.84 -9.24
C ALA A 135 -7.77 -9.48 -10.05
N GLY A 136 -7.75 -8.36 -10.77
CA GLY A 136 -8.85 -7.85 -11.57
C GLY A 136 -8.64 -7.98 -13.09
N TYR A 137 -9.62 -7.54 -13.87
CA TYR A 137 -9.62 -7.74 -15.35
C TYR A 137 -9.09 -6.52 -16.15
N SER A 138 -8.73 -5.40 -15.56
CA SER A 138 -8.66 -4.13 -16.31
C SER A 138 -7.51 -3.18 -16.00
N ALA A 139 -6.65 -3.41 -15.01
CA ALA A 139 -5.63 -2.45 -14.58
C ALA A 139 -4.64 -2.05 -15.68
N LEU A 140 -4.25 -2.99 -16.53
CA LEU A 140 -3.30 -2.76 -17.62
C LEU A 140 -3.67 -1.57 -18.51
N ARG A 141 -4.96 -1.38 -18.76
CA ARG A 141 -5.46 -0.32 -19.62
C ARG A 141 -5.26 1.07 -19.02
N TYR A 142 -5.28 1.17 -17.70
CA TYR A 142 -5.30 2.45 -16.98
C TYR A 142 -3.98 2.78 -16.31
N LEU A 143 -3.10 1.79 -16.15
CA LEU A 143 -1.85 1.93 -15.43
C LEU A 143 -1.00 3.09 -15.97
N LYS A 144 -0.93 3.27 -17.28
CA LYS A 144 -0.20 4.36 -17.93
C LYS A 144 -0.76 5.77 -17.67
N ASP A 145 -2.04 5.86 -17.28
CA ASP A 145 -2.75 7.12 -17.08
C ASP A 145 -2.85 7.50 -15.59
N LEU A 146 -2.39 6.61 -14.69
CA LEU A 146 -2.38 6.84 -13.26
C LEU A 146 -0.97 7.25 -12.79
N PRO A 147 -0.86 8.22 -11.88
CA PRO A 147 0.42 8.71 -11.37
C PRO A 147 0.99 7.78 -10.28
N VAL A 148 1.10 6.48 -10.57
CA VAL A 148 1.55 5.43 -9.65
C VAL A 148 3.08 5.40 -9.57
N ASP A 149 3.61 5.22 -8.36
CA ASP A 149 5.03 5.07 -8.08
C ASP A 149 5.43 3.60 -7.85
N VAL A 150 4.51 2.82 -7.25
CA VAL A 150 4.75 1.44 -6.81
C VAL A 150 3.65 0.52 -7.35
N LEU A 151 4.04 -0.60 -7.92
CA LEU A 151 3.15 -1.67 -8.37
C LEU A 151 3.30 -2.88 -7.47
N LYS A 152 2.25 -3.24 -6.72
CA LYS A 152 2.20 -4.40 -5.82
C LYS A 152 1.47 -5.54 -6.52
N LEU A 153 2.18 -6.63 -6.79
CA LEU A 153 1.62 -7.81 -7.45
C LEU A 153 0.86 -8.66 -6.43
N ASP A 154 -0.41 -8.97 -6.73
CA ASP A 154 -1.28 -9.77 -5.86
C ASP A 154 -0.67 -11.14 -5.53
N LYS A 155 -0.87 -11.57 -4.31
CA LYS A 155 -0.37 -12.83 -3.74
C LYS A 155 -0.80 -14.09 -4.50
N SER A 156 -1.89 -14.07 -5.27
CA SER A 156 -2.34 -15.21 -6.07
C SER A 156 -1.28 -15.66 -7.07
N PHE A 157 -0.45 -14.73 -7.58
CA PHE A 157 0.65 -15.04 -8.48
C PHE A 157 1.86 -15.66 -7.76
N THR A 158 2.05 -15.33 -6.49
CA THR A 158 3.20 -15.79 -5.70
C THR A 158 2.93 -17.13 -5.01
N PHE A 159 1.68 -17.46 -4.72
CA PHE A 159 1.32 -18.76 -4.13
C PHE A 159 1.62 -19.94 -5.05
N GLU A 160 1.53 -19.75 -6.36
CA GLU A 160 1.75 -20.78 -7.38
C GLU A 160 3.02 -20.50 -8.22
N LEU A 161 4.05 -19.91 -7.62
CA LEU A 161 5.32 -19.60 -8.29
C LEU A 161 6.13 -20.82 -8.75
N GLU A 162 5.74 -22.04 -8.37
CA GLU A 162 6.30 -23.27 -8.95
C GLU A 162 5.88 -23.46 -10.41
N GLU A 163 4.71 -22.97 -10.78
CA GLU A 163 4.21 -23.11 -12.14
C GLU A 163 4.88 -22.12 -13.10
N THR A 164 5.38 -22.64 -14.22
CA THR A 164 6.07 -21.84 -15.26
C THR A 164 5.18 -20.72 -15.79
N HIS A 165 3.86 -20.93 -15.84
CA HIS A 165 2.90 -19.93 -16.28
C HIS A 165 2.91 -18.71 -15.37
N ASN A 166 2.82 -18.91 -14.06
CA ASN A 166 2.82 -17.82 -13.08
C ASN A 166 4.17 -17.09 -13.03
N GLN A 167 5.29 -17.83 -13.20
CA GLN A 167 6.61 -17.19 -13.35
C GLN A 167 6.65 -16.21 -14.52
N SER A 168 6.09 -16.60 -15.66
CA SER A 168 6.02 -15.73 -16.84
C SER A 168 5.15 -14.49 -16.59
N LEU A 169 4.04 -14.63 -15.87
CA LEU A 169 3.16 -13.51 -15.52
C LEU A 169 3.86 -12.52 -14.56
N VAL A 170 4.58 -13.02 -13.56
CA VAL A 170 5.40 -12.19 -12.66
C VAL A 170 6.46 -11.41 -13.45
N GLN A 171 7.17 -12.06 -14.38
CA GLN A 171 8.17 -11.39 -15.23
C GLN A 171 7.54 -10.32 -16.13
N ILE A 172 6.37 -10.57 -16.70
CA ILE A 172 5.65 -9.61 -17.52
C ILE A 172 5.24 -8.39 -16.64
N ALA A 173 4.69 -8.62 -15.45
CA ALA A 173 4.31 -7.56 -14.54
C ALA A 173 5.52 -6.71 -14.11
N LYS A 174 6.66 -7.35 -13.78
CA LYS A 174 7.92 -6.65 -13.48
C LYS A 174 8.41 -5.80 -14.66
N LEU A 175 8.43 -6.36 -15.87
CA LEU A 175 8.82 -5.62 -17.07
C LEU A 175 7.94 -4.41 -17.34
N MET A 176 6.65 -4.52 -17.05
CA MET A 176 5.72 -3.40 -17.16
C MET A 176 6.03 -2.29 -16.15
N ALA A 177 6.22 -2.66 -14.87
CA ALA A 177 6.61 -1.71 -13.83
C ALA A 177 7.89 -0.97 -14.23
N ASP A 178 8.92 -1.69 -14.68
CA ASP A 178 10.17 -1.10 -15.15
C ASP A 178 9.98 -0.14 -16.34
N SER A 179 9.14 -0.54 -17.30
CA SER A 179 8.86 0.27 -18.49
C SER A 179 8.12 1.58 -18.17
N LEU A 180 7.40 1.60 -17.05
CA LEU A 180 6.66 2.76 -16.56
C LEU A 180 7.41 3.49 -15.43
N SER A 181 8.65 3.07 -15.12
CA SER A 181 9.48 3.64 -14.03
C SER A 181 8.80 3.55 -12.67
N MET A 182 8.13 2.44 -12.40
CA MET A 182 7.50 2.11 -11.13
C MET A 182 8.36 1.11 -10.35
N GLU A 183 8.40 1.23 -9.05
CA GLU A 183 8.89 0.17 -8.17
C GLU A 183 7.95 -1.04 -8.23
N PHE A 184 8.49 -2.25 -8.05
CA PHE A 184 7.72 -3.48 -8.14
C PHE A 184 7.87 -4.32 -6.88
N ILE A 185 6.74 -4.61 -6.24
CA ILE A 185 6.67 -5.42 -5.02
C ILE A 185 5.93 -6.72 -5.31
N CYS A 186 6.54 -7.87 -4.98
CA CYS A 186 5.85 -9.16 -4.95
C CYS A 186 5.23 -9.40 -3.58
N GLU A 187 3.93 -9.63 -3.52
CA GLU A 187 3.21 -9.90 -2.29
C GLU A 187 3.07 -11.40 -1.99
N GLY A 188 2.67 -11.73 -0.75
CA GLY A 188 2.37 -13.09 -0.34
C GLY A 188 3.57 -14.03 -0.29
N LEU A 189 4.76 -13.51 -0.04
CA LEU A 189 5.96 -14.32 0.14
C LEU A 189 5.97 -14.95 1.54
N GLU A 190 5.45 -16.18 1.67
CA GLU A 190 5.27 -16.87 2.94
C GLU A 190 6.37 -17.88 3.25
N GLU A 191 7.12 -18.32 2.21
CA GLU A 191 8.15 -19.33 2.32
C GLU A 191 9.47 -18.90 1.63
N GLU A 192 10.59 -19.45 2.11
CA GLU A 192 11.93 -19.12 1.59
C GLU A 192 12.08 -19.40 0.10
N TRP A 193 11.47 -20.49 -0.39
CA TRP A 193 11.56 -20.84 -1.81
C TRP A 193 10.87 -19.82 -2.70
N GLN A 194 9.76 -19.21 -2.26
CA GLN A 194 9.06 -18.15 -2.98
C GLN A 194 9.96 -16.92 -3.11
N VAL A 195 10.62 -16.50 -2.03
CA VAL A 195 11.56 -15.37 -2.06
C VAL A 195 12.71 -15.66 -3.02
N LYS A 196 13.33 -16.85 -2.96
CA LYS A 196 14.39 -17.24 -3.89
C LYS A 196 13.92 -17.22 -5.34
N ARG A 197 12.69 -17.68 -5.58
CA ARG A 197 12.10 -17.68 -6.92
C ARG A 197 11.82 -16.27 -7.40
N ALA A 198 11.20 -15.41 -6.59
CA ALA A 198 10.94 -14.01 -6.93
C ALA A 198 12.24 -13.28 -7.30
N ILE A 199 13.31 -13.44 -6.51
CA ILE A 199 14.64 -12.90 -6.82
C ILE A 199 15.14 -13.41 -8.17
N SER A 200 15.00 -14.72 -8.46
CA SER A 200 15.43 -15.29 -9.73
C SER A 200 14.65 -14.77 -10.95
N LEU A 201 13.45 -14.23 -10.74
CA LEU A 201 12.60 -13.59 -11.73
C LEU A 201 12.87 -12.08 -11.87
N GLY A 202 13.83 -11.54 -11.10
CA GLY A 202 14.22 -10.14 -11.13
C GLY A 202 13.46 -9.23 -10.16
N CYS A 203 12.68 -9.79 -9.22
CA CYS A 203 12.00 -9.00 -8.20
C CYS A 203 13.01 -8.57 -7.13
N GLU A 204 13.11 -7.28 -6.88
CA GLU A 204 14.04 -6.67 -5.92
C GLU A 204 13.38 -6.45 -4.57
N MET A 205 12.05 -6.19 -4.56
CA MET A 205 11.27 -5.96 -3.36
C MET A 205 10.15 -6.99 -3.19
N GLY A 206 9.80 -7.26 -1.95
CA GLY A 206 8.76 -8.22 -1.62
C GLY A 206 8.16 -8.00 -0.25
N GLN A 207 6.91 -8.46 -0.08
CA GLN A 207 6.14 -8.42 1.15
C GLN A 207 5.55 -9.81 1.44
N GLY A 208 5.53 -10.21 2.70
CA GLY A 208 4.91 -11.47 3.12
C GLY A 208 5.44 -12.00 4.43
N TYR A 209 4.79 -13.03 4.96
CA TYR A 209 5.05 -13.58 6.30
C TYR A 209 6.45 -14.19 6.48
N TYR A 210 7.11 -14.58 5.41
CA TYR A 210 8.51 -15.00 5.48
C TYR A 210 9.46 -13.83 5.75
N LEU A 211 9.13 -12.65 5.28
CA LEU A 211 9.93 -11.44 5.49
C LEU A 211 9.63 -10.83 6.85
N HIS A 212 8.36 -10.49 7.08
CA HIS A 212 7.87 -9.98 8.36
C HIS A 212 6.36 -10.23 8.50
N LYS A 213 5.90 -10.62 9.69
CA LYS A 213 4.47 -10.75 9.99
C LYS A 213 3.90 -9.43 10.50
N PRO A 214 2.59 -9.17 10.30
CA PRO A 214 1.96 -8.01 10.91
C PRO A 214 2.18 -8.00 12.42
N CYS A 215 2.64 -6.87 12.95
CA CYS A 215 2.87 -6.65 14.37
C CYS A 215 2.17 -5.37 14.83
N SER A 216 2.10 -5.14 16.14
CA SER A 216 1.65 -3.86 16.68
C SER A 216 2.75 -2.79 16.53
N LEU A 217 2.35 -1.51 16.62
CA LEU A 217 3.33 -0.41 16.63
C LEU A 217 4.30 -0.54 17.82
N GLU A 218 3.81 -1.02 18.97
CA GLU A 218 4.64 -1.26 20.15
C GLU A 218 5.71 -2.33 19.89
N ASP A 219 5.33 -3.45 19.24
CA ASP A 219 6.28 -4.51 18.89
C ASP A 219 7.30 -4.02 17.87
N LEU A 220 6.85 -3.31 16.83
CA LEU A 220 7.73 -2.70 15.83
C LEU A 220 8.73 -1.72 16.46
N ASN A 221 8.31 -1.00 17.50
CA ASN A 221 9.18 -0.10 18.24
C ASN A 221 10.19 -0.84 19.13
N ASN A 222 10.04 -2.13 19.38
CA ASN A 222 10.95 -2.94 20.19
C ASN A 222 11.94 -3.77 19.36
N GLU A 223 11.76 -3.86 18.04
CA GLU A 223 12.70 -4.50 17.09
C GLU A 223 13.77 -3.50 16.62
#